data_896953de1567d26dbc1c7fc24a679eda
#
_entry.id   896953de1567d26dbc1c7fc24a679eda
#
_cell.length_a   1.000
_cell.length_b   1.000
_cell.length_c   1.000
_cell.angle_alpha   90.00
_cell.angle_beta   90.00
_cell.angle_gamma   90.00
#
_symmetry.space_group_name_H-M   'P 1'
#
loop_
_entity.id
_entity.type
_entity.pdbx_description
1 polymer ?
#
loop_
_entity_poly.entity_id
_entity_poly.type
_entity_poly.pdbx_seq_one_letter_code
_entity_poly.pdbx_strand_id
1 'polypeptide(L)'
;MERRKVTFKLYPNARAAERLTSWIRLHCELYNAALEERISAYQKIGKSLSYYDQQNALPQIKAARAEFVELGSHALQHTLRKLDLAFQAFFRRVKAGQTPGFPRFKASKRFSGFCYPDPAGWKLAQNGTRAATIRIGSGKDAMSIRARGQHRFGDSAKPNDLTITRKNGEWFASVTLRVSEDSCARARTGDEHRGVDFGLNDWATFDNGETIDNPRFVRNEMPRMADLQRQQARKKRGSIRYKRLGKQVAKLHERIGHLRREFLHQTTTRLVKSCAVIATEELRTQNMSRSAKGTLDQPGRMVKQKAGLNREILSAGLSMAHHMLAYKAVEAGTRVHVSNTRQLKPSQRCAACWEIVPKTLAQRVHVCTHCGHTAQRDQNSASVVLIDAHTPGTGVAARPKPLARQRAKSKSVTRETPATASHDA
;
A
#
# COMPACT_ATOMS: atom_id res chain seq x y z
N MET A 1 16.62 10.08 -11.96
CA MET A 1 15.84 8.94 -12.51
C MET A 1 15.09 8.24 -11.39
N GLU A 2 13.79 8.19 -11.49
CA GLU A 2 12.95 7.51 -10.50
C GLU A 2 12.75 6.03 -10.82
N ARG A 3 12.48 5.23 -9.79
CA ARG A 3 12.13 3.81 -9.95
C ARG A 3 10.64 3.61 -9.79
N ARG A 4 10.00 3.02 -10.78
CA ARG A 4 8.57 2.69 -10.77
C ARG A 4 8.38 1.19 -10.92
N LYS A 5 7.49 0.61 -10.12
CA LYS A 5 7.17 -0.80 -10.17
C LYS A 5 5.83 -1.00 -10.86
N VAL A 6 5.85 -1.81 -11.92
CA VAL A 6 4.65 -2.21 -12.67
C VAL A 6 4.44 -3.72 -12.49
N THR A 7 3.21 -4.13 -12.28
CA THR A 7 2.86 -5.55 -12.14
C THR A 7 1.95 -5.98 -13.28
N PHE A 8 2.38 -7.00 -14.00
CA PHE A 8 1.64 -7.65 -15.08
C PHE A 8 1.09 -9.00 -14.60
N LYS A 9 -0.15 -9.31 -14.95
CA LYS A 9 -0.65 -10.68 -14.88
C LYS A 9 -0.13 -11.46 -16.07
N LEU A 10 0.45 -12.63 -15.81
CA LEU A 10 1.02 -13.50 -16.84
C LEU A 10 0.04 -14.60 -17.24
N TYR A 11 0.08 -14.97 -18.52
CA TYR A 11 -0.73 -16.04 -19.11
C TYR A 11 0.19 -17.08 -19.76
N PRO A 12 0.96 -17.86 -18.96
CA PRO A 12 1.79 -18.92 -19.50
C PRO A 12 0.92 -20.06 -20.05
N ASN A 13 1.37 -20.70 -21.12
CA ASN A 13 0.82 -21.99 -21.54
C ASN A 13 1.23 -23.09 -20.55
N ALA A 14 0.71 -24.32 -20.71
CA ALA A 14 0.96 -25.43 -19.79
C ALA A 14 2.45 -25.70 -19.59
N ARG A 15 3.23 -25.80 -20.68
CA ARG A 15 4.69 -26.04 -20.66
C ARG A 15 5.44 -24.93 -19.91
N ALA A 16 5.11 -23.66 -20.19
CA ALA A 16 5.72 -22.52 -19.52
C ALA A 16 5.35 -22.48 -18.01
N ALA A 17 4.10 -22.79 -17.66
CA ALA A 17 3.65 -22.82 -16.28
C ALA A 17 4.35 -23.92 -15.47
N GLU A 18 4.56 -25.08 -16.06
CA GLU A 18 5.30 -26.19 -15.45
C GLU A 18 6.77 -25.80 -15.24
N ARG A 19 7.43 -25.24 -16.26
CA ARG A 19 8.81 -24.78 -16.20
C ARG A 19 9.00 -23.70 -15.12
N LEU A 20 8.11 -22.70 -15.06
CA LEU A 20 8.13 -21.69 -14.00
C LEU A 20 7.92 -22.29 -12.61
N THR A 21 7.09 -23.33 -12.50
CA THR A 21 6.85 -24.02 -11.22
C THR A 21 8.11 -24.79 -10.79
N SER A 22 8.79 -25.46 -11.71
CA SER A 22 10.08 -26.13 -11.46
C SER A 22 11.14 -25.10 -11.01
N TRP A 23 11.24 -23.97 -11.68
CA TRP A 23 12.19 -22.90 -11.32
C TRP A 23 11.95 -22.36 -9.90
N ILE A 24 10.68 -22.13 -9.52
CA ILE A 24 10.36 -21.73 -8.13
C ILE A 24 10.84 -22.79 -7.13
N ARG A 25 10.68 -24.08 -7.45
CA ARG A 25 11.14 -25.19 -6.61
C ARG A 25 12.66 -25.18 -6.48
N LEU A 26 13.40 -25.06 -7.56
CA LEU A 26 14.86 -25.02 -7.58
C LEU A 26 15.42 -23.81 -6.80
N HIS A 27 14.81 -22.63 -6.94
CA HIS A 27 15.18 -21.46 -6.12
C HIS A 27 14.90 -21.68 -4.62
N CYS A 28 13.85 -22.41 -4.27
CA CYS A 28 13.54 -22.78 -2.89
C CYS A 28 14.59 -23.79 -2.35
N GLU A 29 14.96 -24.77 -3.14
CA GLU A 29 16.00 -25.74 -2.81
C GLU A 29 17.34 -25.06 -2.58
N LEU A 30 17.77 -24.17 -3.50
CA LEU A 30 19.00 -23.40 -3.34
C LEU A 30 18.98 -22.55 -2.06
N TYR A 31 17.87 -21.84 -1.78
CA TYR A 31 17.74 -21.05 -0.55
C TYR A 31 17.89 -21.91 0.70
N ASN A 32 17.25 -23.08 0.73
CA ASN A 32 17.29 -23.96 1.89
C ASN A 32 18.65 -24.64 2.05
N ALA A 33 19.27 -25.12 0.96
CA ALA A 33 20.60 -25.69 0.98
C ALA A 33 21.65 -24.68 1.47
N ALA A 34 21.58 -23.44 0.98
CA ALA A 34 22.48 -22.38 1.43
C ALA A 34 22.25 -22.00 2.91
N LEU A 35 21.01 -22.06 3.41
CA LEU A 35 20.72 -21.85 4.83
C LEU A 35 21.29 -22.99 5.69
N GLU A 36 21.09 -24.25 5.27
CA GLU A 36 21.63 -25.42 5.94
C GLU A 36 23.16 -25.37 6.02
N GLU A 37 23.80 -25.07 4.91
CA GLU A 37 25.25 -24.93 4.82
C GLU A 37 25.78 -23.89 5.83
N ARG A 38 25.17 -22.71 5.94
CA ARG A 38 25.56 -21.68 6.93
C ARG A 38 25.38 -22.15 8.36
N ILE A 39 24.27 -22.84 8.65
CA ILE A 39 24.01 -23.38 9.99
C ILE A 39 25.04 -24.45 10.34
N SER A 40 25.25 -25.41 9.45
CA SER A 40 26.15 -26.54 9.66
C SER A 40 27.62 -26.12 9.76
N ALA A 41 28.05 -25.18 8.92
CA ALA A 41 29.43 -24.64 8.99
C ALA A 41 29.69 -23.95 10.34
N TYR A 42 28.73 -23.15 10.81
CA TYR A 42 28.88 -22.48 12.11
C TYR A 42 28.82 -23.46 13.28
N GLN A 43 27.89 -24.42 13.27
CA GLN A 43 27.80 -25.40 14.36
C GLN A 43 28.96 -26.39 14.45
N LYS A 44 29.48 -26.84 13.30
CA LYS A 44 30.53 -27.87 13.28
C LYS A 44 31.95 -27.33 13.43
N ILE A 45 32.22 -26.16 12.84
CA ILE A 45 33.60 -25.61 12.76
C ILE A 45 33.69 -24.12 13.12
N GLY A 46 32.61 -23.52 13.66
CA GLY A 46 32.60 -22.10 14.02
C GLY A 46 32.72 -21.12 12.83
N LYS A 47 32.66 -21.62 11.58
CA LYS A 47 32.87 -20.81 10.38
C LYS A 47 31.58 -20.09 9.94
N SER A 48 31.68 -18.77 9.84
CA SER A 48 30.59 -17.95 9.27
C SER A 48 30.79 -17.85 7.76
N LEU A 49 29.84 -18.38 6.97
CA LEU A 49 29.89 -18.28 5.51
C LEU A 49 29.22 -16.99 5.04
N SER A 50 29.91 -16.29 4.13
CA SER A 50 29.43 -15.06 3.51
C SER A 50 28.55 -15.34 2.26
N TYR A 51 27.96 -14.28 1.74
CA TYR A 51 27.27 -14.34 0.44
C TYR A 51 28.23 -14.75 -0.69
N TYR A 52 29.46 -14.24 -0.67
CA TYR A 52 30.45 -14.49 -1.72
C TYR A 52 30.94 -15.93 -1.73
N ASP A 53 31.13 -16.56 -0.56
CA ASP A 53 31.48 -17.97 -0.47
C ASP A 53 30.46 -18.84 -1.19
N GLN A 54 29.17 -18.59 -0.93
CA GLN A 54 28.09 -19.37 -1.53
C GLN A 54 27.85 -19.02 -3.02
N GLN A 55 28.06 -17.75 -3.40
CA GLN A 55 27.99 -17.35 -4.80
C GLN A 55 29.06 -18.02 -5.66
N ASN A 56 30.27 -18.11 -5.14
CA ASN A 56 31.42 -18.74 -5.83
C ASN A 56 31.24 -20.26 -6.00
N ALA A 57 30.39 -20.90 -5.20
CA ALA A 57 30.07 -22.31 -5.32
C ALA A 57 29.00 -22.59 -6.44
N LEU A 58 28.35 -21.57 -7.00
CA LEU A 58 27.30 -21.76 -8.02
C LEU A 58 27.76 -22.49 -9.28
N PRO A 59 28.98 -22.30 -9.83
CA PRO A 59 29.46 -23.09 -10.97
C PRO A 59 29.50 -24.58 -10.67
N GLN A 60 29.97 -24.97 -9.50
CA GLN A 60 30.04 -26.37 -9.06
C GLN A 60 28.63 -26.96 -8.89
N ILE A 61 27.68 -26.20 -8.32
CA ILE A 61 26.28 -26.60 -8.18
C ILE A 61 25.66 -26.85 -9.57
N LYS A 62 25.93 -25.98 -10.55
CA LYS A 62 25.46 -26.17 -11.93
C LYS A 62 26.08 -27.37 -12.63
N ALA A 63 27.34 -27.64 -12.39
CA ALA A 63 28.02 -28.82 -12.93
C ALA A 63 27.45 -30.12 -12.34
N ALA A 64 27.14 -30.14 -11.05
CA ALA A 64 26.55 -31.29 -10.38
C ALA A 64 25.05 -31.47 -10.67
N ARG A 65 24.34 -30.39 -10.98
CA ARG A 65 22.90 -30.36 -11.16
C ARG A 65 22.50 -29.50 -12.38
N ALA A 66 22.38 -30.15 -13.53
CA ALA A 66 22.10 -29.49 -14.81
C ALA A 66 20.80 -28.64 -14.82
N GLU A 67 19.80 -28.98 -13.97
CA GLU A 67 18.56 -28.21 -13.86
C GLU A 67 18.77 -26.75 -13.45
N PHE A 68 19.85 -26.44 -12.73
CA PHE A 68 20.19 -25.07 -12.33
C PHE A 68 20.76 -24.21 -13.47
N VAL A 69 21.21 -24.83 -14.58
CA VAL A 69 21.75 -24.09 -15.74
C VAL A 69 20.70 -23.19 -16.38
N GLU A 70 19.43 -23.66 -16.43
CA GLU A 70 18.32 -22.92 -17.02
C GLU A 70 17.94 -21.63 -16.26
N LEU A 71 18.28 -21.52 -14.98
CA LEU A 71 17.77 -20.46 -14.11
C LEU A 71 18.48 -19.10 -14.26
N GLY A 72 19.59 -19.08 -14.99
CA GLY A 72 20.43 -17.89 -15.10
C GLY A 72 21.19 -17.55 -13.80
N SER A 73 22.48 -17.20 -13.95
CA SER A 73 23.38 -16.98 -12.81
C SER A 73 22.91 -15.85 -11.89
N HIS A 74 22.47 -14.72 -12.45
CA HIS A 74 22.04 -13.54 -11.69
C HIS A 74 20.77 -13.82 -10.84
N ALA A 75 19.84 -14.65 -11.33
CA ALA A 75 18.68 -15.04 -10.56
C ALA A 75 19.02 -15.95 -9.38
N LEU A 76 19.99 -16.87 -9.56
CA LEU A 76 20.51 -17.72 -8.49
C LEU A 76 21.27 -16.89 -7.43
N GLN A 77 22.17 -16.02 -7.88
CA GLN A 77 22.90 -15.06 -7.00
C GLN A 77 21.91 -14.22 -6.18
N HIS A 78 20.82 -13.73 -6.80
CA HIS A 78 19.80 -12.96 -6.09
C HIS A 78 19.07 -13.81 -5.03
N THR A 79 18.90 -15.12 -5.23
CA THR A 79 18.34 -16.02 -4.21
C THR A 79 19.25 -16.15 -2.99
N LEU A 80 20.56 -16.30 -3.21
CA LEU A 80 21.56 -16.28 -2.14
C LEU A 80 21.61 -14.92 -1.44
N ARG A 81 21.52 -13.82 -2.20
CA ARG A 81 21.46 -12.47 -1.66
C ARG A 81 20.25 -12.25 -0.74
N LYS A 82 19.09 -12.83 -1.08
CA LYS A 82 17.91 -12.79 -0.18
C LYS A 82 18.16 -13.49 1.16
N LEU A 83 18.87 -14.59 1.17
CA LEU A 83 19.29 -15.27 2.40
C LEU A 83 20.24 -14.40 3.20
N ASP A 84 21.23 -13.83 2.55
CA ASP A 84 22.21 -12.93 3.17
C ASP A 84 21.53 -11.71 3.83
N LEU A 85 20.63 -11.05 3.14
CA LEU A 85 19.84 -9.95 3.68
C LEU A 85 18.98 -10.36 4.89
N ALA A 86 18.51 -11.62 4.93
CA ALA A 86 17.78 -12.14 6.08
C ALA A 86 18.67 -12.29 7.31
N PHE A 87 19.92 -12.77 7.14
CA PHE A 87 20.93 -12.81 8.20
C PHE A 87 21.36 -11.42 8.65
N GLN A 88 21.60 -10.48 7.73
CA GLN A 88 21.91 -9.10 8.07
C GLN A 88 20.78 -8.46 8.89
N ALA A 89 19.51 -8.70 8.53
CA ALA A 89 18.36 -8.22 9.29
C ALA A 89 18.27 -8.87 10.69
N PHE A 90 18.61 -10.15 10.81
CA PHE A 90 18.71 -10.85 12.09
C PHE A 90 19.76 -10.20 12.99
N PHE A 91 21.00 -10.09 12.55
CA PHE A 91 22.09 -9.52 13.34
C PHE A 91 21.86 -8.04 13.69
N ARG A 92 21.30 -7.25 12.77
CA ARG A 92 20.91 -5.86 13.05
C ARG A 92 19.92 -5.77 14.21
N ARG A 93 18.93 -6.66 14.28
CA ARG A 93 17.96 -6.69 15.39
C ARG A 93 18.59 -7.13 16.69
N VAL A 94 19.47 -8.14 16.66
CA VAL A 94 20.25 -8.57 17.83
C VAL A 94 21.04 -7.38 18.38
N LYS A 95 21.82 -6.70 17.52
CA LYS A 95 22.61 -5.52 17.92
C LYS A 95 21.77 -4.37 18.48
N ALA A 96 20.54 -4.22 17.98
CA ALA A 96 19.61 -3.18 18.43
C ALA A 96 18.76 -3.58 19.65
N GLY A 97 19.00 -4.75 20.29
CA GLY A 97 18.22 -5.24 21.43
C GLY A 97 16.75 -5.56 21.08
N GLN A 98 16.43 -5.71 19.78
CA GLN A 98 15.07 -6.04 19.32
C GLN A 98 14.91 -7.56 19.27
N THR A 99 13.65 -8.04 19.31
CA THR A 99 13.37 -9.48 19.14
C THR A 99 13.85 -9.95 17.75
N PRO A 100 14.92 -10.78 17.67
CA PRO A 100 15.46 -11.23 16.39
C PRO A 100 14.64 -12.40 15.85
N GLY A 101 14.44 -12.42 14.52
CA GLY A 101 13.87 -13.58 13.83
C GLY A 101 14.97 -14.27 13.03
N PHE A 102 15.40 -15.47 13.46
CA PHE A 102 16.37 -16.25 12.72
C PHE A 102 15.82 -16.65 11.34
N PRO A 103 16.64 -16.66 10.27
CA PRO A 103 16.23 -17.15 8.96
C PRO A 103 15.67 -18.57 9.03
N ARG A 104 14.53 -18.82 8.36
CA ARG A 104 13.83 -20.10 8.45
C ARG A 104 13.84 -20.82 7.11
N PHE A 105 13.88 -22.15 7.15
CA PHE A 105 13.63 -22.99 5.99
C PHE A 105 12.25 -22.67 5.38
N LYS A 106 12.19 -22.69 4.06
CA LYS A 106 10.97 -22.38 3.31
C LYS A 106 10.40 -23.64 2.70
N ALA A 107 9.14 -23.93 2.99
CA ALA A 107 8.43 -24.97 2.27
C ALA A 107 8.21 -24.50 0.81
N SER A 108 8.41 -25.39 -0.15
CA SER A 108 8.25 -25.11 -1.59
C SER A 108 6.87 -24.48 -1.91
N LYS A 109 5.81 -24.90 -1.24
CA LYS A 109 4.45 -24.34 -1.38
C LYS A 109 4.31 -22.88 -0.91
N ARG A 110 5.25 -22.40 -0.09
CA ARG A 110 5.28 -21.02 0.45
C ARG A 110 6.32 -20.15 -0.23
N PHE A 111 7.18 -20.75 -1.05
CA PHE A 111 8.14 -20.01 -1.86
C PHE A 111 7.42 -19.47 -3.09
N SER A 112 7.14 -18.18 -3.12
CA SER A 112 6.19 -17.59 -4.07
C SER A 112 6.81 -17.15 -5.39
N GLY A 113 8.14 -17.08 -5.52
CA GLY A 113 8.76 -16.59 -6.75
C GLY A 113 10.24 -16.27 -6.65
N PHE A 114 10.81 -15.86 -7.77
CA PHE A 114 12.22 -15.55 -7.95
C PHE A 114 12.39 -14.22 -8.69
N CYS A 115 13.61 -13.67 -8.73
CA CYS A 115 13.89 -12.36 -9.29
C CYS A 115 15.17 -12.38 -10.14
N TYR A 116 15.09 -11.74 -11.29
CA TYR A 116 16.23 -11.29 -12.07
C TYR A 116 16.55 -9.86 -11.63
N PRO A 117 17.70 -9.61 -10.98
CA PRO A 117 18.02 -8.31 -10.39
C PRO A 117 18.43 -7.24 -11.40
N ASP A 118 18.64 -7.63 -12.63
CA ASP A 118 19.05 -6.80 -13.76
C ASP A 118 18.38 -7.29 -15.06
N PRO A 119 18.50 -6.57 -16.19
CA PRO A 119 17.90 -6.95 -17.46
C PRO A 119 18.53 -8.16 -18.14
N ALA A 120 19.60 -8.73 -17.60
CA ALA A 120 20.23 -9.91 -18.18
C ALA A 120 19.30 -11.12 -18.10
N GLY A 121 19.15 -11.82 -19.22
CA GLY A 121 18.36 -13.04 -19.29
C GLY A 121 16.85 -12.86 -19.44
N TRP A 122 16.35 -11.63 -19.59
CA TRP A 122 14.94 -11.39 -19.89
C TRP A 122 14.73 -10.10 -20.67
N LYS A 123 13.60 -10.02 -21.39
CA LYS A 123 13.17 -8.82 -22.12
C LYS A 123 11.68 -8.57 -21.91
N LEU A 124 11.30 -7.30 -21.88
CA LEU A 124 9.93 -6.84 -21.89
C LEU A 124 9.65 -6.18 -23.23
N ALA A 125 8.74 -6.74 -24.02
CA ALA A 125 8.21 -6.12 -25.22
C ALA A 125 6.77 -5.66 -24.94
N GLN A 126 6.50 -4.39 -25.23
CA GLN A 126 5.20 -3.80 -25.03
C GLN A 126 4.38 -3.90 -26.32
N ASN A 127 3.12 -4.28 -26.20
CA ASN A 127 2.18 -4.42 -27.29
C ASN A 127 0.97 -3.51 -27.01
N GLY A 128 1.22 -2.18 -27.00
CA GLY A 128 0.22 -1.18 -26.60
C GLY A 128 0.14 -0.95 -25.08
N THR A 129 -0.88 -0.22 -24.63
CA THR A 129 -0.96 0.29 -23.26
C THR A 129 -1.32 -0.75 -22.19
N ARG A 130 -1.85 -1.91 -22.57
CA ARG A 130 -2.35 -2.95 -21.66
C ARG A 130 -1.80 -4.34 -21.88
N ALA A 131 -1.09 -4.57 -22.99
CA ALA A 131 -0.53 -5.85 -23.34
C ALA A 131 1.00 -5.78 -23.39
N ALA A 132 1.65 -6.84 -23.00
CA ALA A 132 3.09 -6.99 -23.08
C ALA A 132 3.45 -8.46 -23.29
N THR A 133 4.68 -8.71 -23.72
CA THR A 133 5.29 -10.03 -23.75
C THR A 133 6.55 -10.00 -22.93
N ILE A 134 6.68 -10.94 -22.00
CA ILE A 134 7.90 -11.13 -21.22
C ILE A 134 8.60 -12.37 -21.78
N ARG A 135 9.81 -12.16 -22.28
CA ARG A 135 10.69 -13.22 -22.75
C ARG A 135 11.76 -13.48 -21.71
N ILE A 136 11.91 -14.74 -21.30
CA ILE A 136 12.89 -15.18 -20.30
C ILE A 136 13.81 -16.22 -20.95
N GLY A 137 15.12 -16.07 -20.77
CA GLY A 137 16.14 -16.88 -21.42
C GLY A 137 16.58 -16.33 -22.77
N SER A 138 17.53 -17.01 -23.40
CA SER A 138 18.12 -16.68 -24.70
C SER A 138 18.02 -17.85 -25.67
N GLY A 139 18.22 -17.58 -26.97
CA GLY A 139 18.20 -18.60 -28.01
C GLY A 139 16.84 -19.28 -28.24
N LYS A 140 16.88 -20.52 -28.68
CA LYS A 140 15.71 -21.35 -29.04
C LYS A 140 14.88 -21.77 -27.82
N ASP A 141 15.50 -21.86 -26.64
CA ASP A 141 14.85 -22.28 -25.40
C ASP A 141 14.23 -21.13 -24.59
N ALA A 142 14.27 -19.92 -25.15
CA ALA A 142 13.66 -18.76 -24.51
C ALA A 142 12.15 -18.91 -24.41
N MET A 143 11.62 -18.62 -23.22
CA MET A 143 10.20 -18.70 -22.92
C MET A 143 9.54 -17.33 -23.09
N SER A 144 8.58 -17.23 -24.02
CA SER A 144 7.79 -16.02 -24.24
C SER A 144 6.41 -16.15 -23.59
N ILE A 145 6.04 -15.23 -22.71
CA ILE A 145 4.81 -15.27 -21.93
C ILE A 145 4.01 -14.01 -22.18
N ARG A 146 2.75 -14.16 -22.60
CA ARG A 146 1.82 -13.03 -22.70
C ARG A 146 1.56 -12.45 -21.31
N ALA A 147 1.56 -11.13 -21.24
CA ALA A 147 1.34 -10.38 -20.01
C ALA A 147 0.26 -9.31 -20.21
N ARG A 148 -0.54 -9.07 -19.20
CA ARG A 148 -1.49 -7.96 -19.14
C ARG A 148 -1.24 -7.11 -17.91
N GLY A 149 -1.18 -5.83 -18.10
CA GLY A 149 -1.01 -4.83 -17.04
C GLY A 149 -0.98 -3.45 -17.65
N GLN A 150 -1.36 -2.46 -16.86
CA GLN A 150 -1.31 -1.09 -17.29
C GLN A 150 0.03 -0.49 -16.88
N HIS A 151 0.77 0.06 -17.85
CA HIS A 151 1.91 0.91 -17.57
C HIS A 151 1.75 2.22 -18.35
N ARG A 152 2.25 3.29 -17.75
CA ARG A 152 2.06 4.66 -18.26
C ARG A 152 3.38 5.31 -18.69
N PHE A 153 4.45 4.54 -18.67
CA PHE A 153 5.79 5.03 -18.92
C PHE A 153 6.20 4.56 -20.30
N GLY A 154 6.07 5.42 -21.30
CA GLY A 154 6.37 5.12 -22.69
C GLY A 154 7.75 4.48 -22.94
N ASP A 155 8.23 4.55 -24.16
CA ASP A 155 9.46 3.89 -24.61
C ASP A 155 10.76 4.36 -23.92
N SER A 156 10.71 5.51 -23.22
CA SER A 156 11.81 6.03 -22.41
C SER A 156 12.06 5.25 -21.11
N ALA A 157 11.11 4.40 -20.68
CA ALA A 157 11.23 3.62 -19.45
C ALA A 157 12.13 2.41 -19.64
N LYS A 158 13.26 2.37 -18.94
CA LYS A 158 14.22 1.27 -19.02
C LYS A 158 13.94 0.22 -17.94
N PRO A 159 13.73 -1.07 -18.32
CA PRO A 159 13.60 -2.17 -17.36
C PRO A 159 14.85 -2.29 -16.49
N ASN A 160 14.67 -2.54 -15.18
CA ASN A 160 15.76 -2.71 -14.23
C ASN A 160 15.79 -4.12 -13.64
N ASP A 161 14.69 -4.60 -13.06
CA ASP A 161 14.57 -5.94 -12.49
C ASP A 161 13.22 -6.55 -12.82
N LEU A 162 13.17 -7.89 -12.81
CA LEU A 162 11.97 -8.68 -13.03
C LEU A 162 11.76 -9.64 -11.87
N THR A 163 10.65 -9.58 -11.20
CA THR A 163 10.23 -10.56 -10.20
C THR A 163 9.04 -11.37 -10.72
N ILE A 164 9.21 -12.68 -10.86
CA ILE A 164 8.12 -13.61 -11.19
C ILE A 164 7.55 -14.19 -9.91
N THR A 165 6.23 -14.13 -9.76
CA THR A 165 5.54 -14.67 -8.59
C THR A 165 4.32 -15.48 -8.97
N ARG A 166 4.02 -16.50 -8.15
CA ARG A 166 2.77 -17.28 -8.23
C ARG A 166 1.93 -17.05 -6.99
N LYS A 167 0.69 -16.60 -7.18
CA LYS A 167 -0.25 -16.33 -6.09
C LYS A 167 -1.63 -16.89 -6.45
N ASN A 168 -2.22 -17.68 -5.57
CA ASN A 168 -3.54 -18.32 -5.77
C ASN A 168 -3.69 -19.11 -7.09
N GLY A 169 -2.58 -19.63 -7.61
CA GLY A 169 -2.54 -20.37 -8.89
C GLY A 169 -2.33 -19.48 -10.11
N GLU A 170 -2.34 -18.18 -9.96
CA GLU A 170 -2.09 -17.20 -11.01
C GLU A 170 -0.63 -16.71 -11.01
N TRP A 171 -0.14 -16.31 -12.18
CA TRP A 171 1.23 -15.86 -12.38
C TRP A 171 1.28 -14.35 -12.57
N PHE A 172 2.28 -13.72 -11.95
CA PHE A 172 2.50 -12.29 -12.03
C PHE A 172 3.98 -12.00 -12.31
N ALA A 173 4.22 -10.96 -13.07
CA ALA A 173 5.54 -10.35 -13.25
C ALA A 173 5.51 -8.93 -12.72
N SER A 174 6.38 -8.63 -11.78
CA SER A 174 6.61 -7.27 -11.33
C SER A 174 7.92 -6.77 -11.91
N VAL A 175 7.85 -5.74 -12.73
CA VAL A 175 9.00 -5.11 -13.38
C VAL A 175 9.26 -3.76 -12.72
N THR A 176 10.48 -3.51 -12.28
CA THR A 176 10.89 -2.18 -11.87
C THR A 176 11.45 -1.48 -13.11
N LEU A 177 10.92 -0.30 -13.40
CA LEU A 177 11.35 0.56 -14.49
C LEU A 177 12.15 1.73 -13.93
N ARG A 178 13.21 2.12 -14.63
CA ARG A 178 13.86 3.42 -14.45
C ARG A 178 13.20 4.38 -15.43
N VAL A 179 12.65 5.47 -14.90
CA VAL A 179 11.93 6.47 -15.68
C VAL A 179 12.57 7.85 -15.46
N SER A 180 12.50 8.71 -16.46
CA SER A 180 12.87 10.12 -16.29
C SER A 180 11.85 10.79 -15.35
N GLU A 181 12.26 11.81 -14.64
CA GLU A 181 11.38 12.57 -13.74
C GLU A 181 10.22 13.21 -14.53
N ASP A 182 10.51 13.75 -15.71
CA ASP A 182 9.51 14.34 -16.60
C ASP A 182 8.44 13.35 -17.06
N SER A 183 8.81 12.08 -17.27
CA SER A 183 7.85 11.01 -17.63
C SER A 183 6.92 10.62 -16.49
N CYS A 184 7.26 10.98 -15.25
CA CYS A 184 6.46 10.74 -14.06
C CYS A 184 5.53 11.89 -13.73
N ALA A 185 5.81 13.08 -14.27
CA ALA A 185 5.03 14.28 -13.98
C ALA A 185 3.58 14.10 -14.41
N ARG A 186 2.70 14.15 -13.44
CA ARG A 186 1.25 14.22 -13.63
C ARG A 186 0.83 15.62 -13.25
N ALA A 187 0.83 16.52 -14.21
CA ALA A 187 0.47 17.89 -13.94
C ALA A 187 -0.85 17.95 -13.15
N ARG A 188 -0.81 18.64 -12.04
CA ARG A 188 -1.98 19.05 -11.27
C ARG A 188 -2.88 19.90 -12.16
N THR A 189 -4.20 19.75 -12.04
CA THR A 189 -5.19 20.50 -12.82
C THR A 189 -5.94 21.53 -11.99
N GLY A 190 -5.80 21.48 -10.66
CA GLY A 190 -6.44 22.40 -9.73
C GLY A 190 -5.46 22.93 -8.68
N ASP A 191 -5.84 24.03 -8.03
CA ASP A 191 -5.06 24.72 -7.02
C ASP A 191 -5.75 24.77 -5.65
N GLU A 192 -6.67 23.83 -5.39
CA GLU A 192 -7.38 23.77 -4.13
C GLU A 192 -6.44 23.45 -2.97
N HIS A 193 -6.75 24.03 -1.80
CA HIS A 193 -6.14 23.67 -0.53
C HIS A 193 -7.18 22.96 0.30
N ARG A 194 -6.90 21.73 0.70
CA ARG A 194 -7.86 20.88 1.43
C ARG A 194 -7.25 20.30 2.70
N GLY A 195 -7.99 20.47 3.80
CA GLY A 195 -7.82 19.67 5.00
C GLY A 195 -8.61 18.37 4.89
N VAL A 196 -8.04 17.27 5.35
CA VAL A 196 -8.65 15.94 5.27
C VAL A 196 -8.54 15.24 6.61
N ASP A 197 -9.68 14.89 7.19
CA ASP A 197 -9.79 13.97 8.33
C ASP A 197 -10.20 12.59 7.83
N PHE A 198 -9.34 11.59 8.01
CA PHE A 198 -9.60 10.21 7.61
C PHE A 198 -10.29 9.42 8.71
N GLY A 199 -11.48 8.92 8.42
CA GLY A 199 -12.37 8.27 9.37
C GLY A 199 -12.75 6.82 9.02
N LEU A 200 -13.64 6.27 9.86
CA LEU A 200 -14.25 4.95 9.67
C LEU A 200 -15.74 5.03 9.36
N ASN A 201 -16.43 6.10 9.76
CA ASN A 201 -17.81 6.34 9.34
C ASN A 201 -17.81 6.78 7.88
N ASP A 202 -17.34 7.98 7.64
CA ASP A 202 -16.91 8.44 6.33
C ASP A 202 -15.44 8.11 6.18
N TRP A 203 -15.02 7.73 4.98
CA TRP A 203 -13.62 7.41 4.71
C TRP A 203 -12.73 8.65 4.78
N ALA A 204 -13.27 9.80 4.37
CA ALA A 204 -12.64 11.10 4.51
C ALA A 204 -13.71 12.19 4.67
N THR A 205 -13.45 13.17 5.53
CA THR A 205 -14.21 14.41 5.67
C THR A 205 -13.29 15.59 5.36
N PHE A 206 -13.74 16.52 4.53
CA PHE A 206 -12.99 17.69 4.13
C PHE A 206 -13.35 18.93 4.96
N ASP A 207 -12.46 19.92 4.93
CA ASP A 207 -12.65 21.24 5.58
C ASP A 207 -13.90 21.98 5.10
N ASN A 208 -14.32 21.76 3.85
CA ASN A 208 -15.55 22.34 3.28
C ASN A 208 -16.83 21.57 3.63
N GLY A 209 -16.75 20.49 4.39
CA GLY A 209 -17.87 19.63 4.77
C GLY A 209 -18.21 18.52 3.79
N GLU A 210 -17.56 18.46 2.62
CA GLU A 210 -17.70 17.31 1.73
C GLU A 210 -17.17 16.03 2.39
N THR A 211 -17.77 14.90 2.04
CA THR A 211 -17.37 13.60 2.56
C THR A 211 -17.17 12.58 1.46
N ILE A 212 -16.37 11.58 1.76
CA ILE A 212 -16.23 10.37 0.93
C ILE A 212 -16.66 9.19 1.79
N ASP A 213 -17.69 8.49 1.34
CA ASP A 213 -18.23 7.32 2.03
C ASP A 213 -17.19 6.21 2.20
N ASN A 214 -17.29 5.49 3.31
CA ASN A 214 -16.48 4.30 3.53
C ASN A 214 -17.11 3.07 2.82
N PRO A 215 -16.48 2.52 1.78
CA PRO A 215 -17.06 1.41 1.01
C PRO A 215 -17.20 0.10 1.79
N ARG A 216 -16.56 -0.03 2.95
CA ARG A 216 -16.65 -1.19 3.88
C ARG A 216 -16.50 -2.56 3.20
N PHE A 217 -15.59 -2.69 2.25
CA PHE A 217 -15.40 -3.88 1.40
C PHE A 217 -15.35 -5.20 2.16
N VAL A 218 -14.70 -5.23 3.32
CA VAL A 218 -14.62 -6.45 4.15
C VAL A 218 -15.98 -6.77 4.75
N ARG A 219 -16.69 -5.77 5.28
CA ARG A 219 -17.97 -5.95 5.96
C ARG A 219 -19.03 -6.51 5.01
N ASN A 220 -19.08 -6.01 3.79
CA ASN A 220 -20.05 -6.43 2.77
C ASN A 220 -19.84 -7.89 2.34
N GLU A 221 -18.60 -8.39 2.34
CA GLU A 221 -18.28 -9.76 1.95
C GLU A 221 -18.15 -10.74 3.16
N MET A 222 -18.31 -10.25 4.39
CA MET A 222 -18.18 -11.07 5.60
C MET A 222 -19.16 -12.25 5.66
N PRO A 223 -20.45 -12.12 5.34
CA PRO A 223 -21.38 -13.25 5.41
C PRO A 223 -20.93 -14.39 4.50
N ARG A 224 -20.55 -14.08 3.27
CA ARG A 224 -20.04 -15.03 2.28
C ARG A 224 -18.73 -15.68 2.74
N MET A 225 -17.83 -14.89 3.31
CA MET A 225 -16.56 -15.39 3.84
C MET A 225 -16.78 -16.37 5.00
N ALA A 226 -17.64 -15.99 5.94
CA ALA A 226 -17.98 -16.84 7.09
C ALA A 226 -18.61 -18.17 6.67
N ASP A 227 -19.49 -18.13 5.65
CA ASP A 227 -20.10 -19.34 5.11
C ASP A 227 -19.06 -20.29 4.48
N LEU A 228 -18.19 -19.76 3.60
CA LEU A 228 -17.11 -20.54 3.00
C LEU A 228 -16.16 -21.14 4.05
N GLN A 229 -15.85 -20.38 5.10
CA GLN A 229 -15.00 -20.85 6.20
C GLN A 229 -15.69 -21.95 7.03
N ARG A 230 -17.01 -21.81 7.33
CA ARG A 230 -17.80 -22.87 8.00
C ARG A 230 -17.87 -24.14 7.15
N GLN A 231 -18.11 -24.02 5.86
CA GLN A 231 -18.10 -25.15 4.94
C GLN A 231 -16.73 -25.83 4.91
N GLN A 232 -15.64 -25.06 4.89
CA GLN A 232 -14.28 -25.57 4.90
C GLN A 232 -13.97 -26.31 6.22
N ALA A 233 -14.37 -25.76 7.37
CA ALA A 233 -14.13 -26.35 8.68
C ALA A 233 -14.77 -27.74 8.84
N ARG A 234 -15.91 -27.97 8.16
CA ARG A 234 -16.63 -29.27 8.16
C ARG A 234 -15.95 -30.33 7.26
N LYS A 235 -14.89 -30.00 6.52
CA LYS A 235 -14.21 -30.94 5.61
C LYS A 235 -12.94 -31.50 6.23
N LYS A 236 -12.61 -32.76 5.91
CA LYS A 236 -11.34 -33.38 6.32
C LYS A 236 -10.18 -32.52 5.86
N ARG A 237 -9.33 -32.09 6.80
CA ARG A 237 -8.17 -31.25 6.53
C ARG A 237 -7.25 -31.92 5.50
N GLY A 238 -6.87 -31.18 4.46
CA GLY A 238 -6.02 -31.68 3.36
C GLY A 238 -6.79 -32.35 2.20
N SER A 239 -8.09 -32.65 2.34
CA SER A 239 -8.90 -33.22 1.25
C SER A 239 -9.03 -32.24 0.06
N ILE A 240 -9.39 -32.77 -1.11
CA ILE A 240 -9.62 -31.97 -2.33
C ILE A 240 -10.70 -30.91 -2.08
N ARG A 241 -11.80 -31.29 -1.40
CA ARG A 241 -12.90 -30.37 -1.05
C ARG A 241 -12.44 -29.28 -0.10
N TYR A 242 -11.65 -29.61 0.93
CA TYR A 242 -11.05 -28.63 1.85
C TYR A 242 -10.16 -27.63 1.11
N LYS A 243 -9.29 -28.11 0.22
CA LYS A 243 -8.40 -27.27 -0.60
C LYS A 243 -9.17 -26.39 -1.57
N ARG A 244 -10.26 -26.91 -2.18
CA ARG A 244 -11.12 -26.13 -3.10
C ARG A 244 -11.78 -24.95 -2.38
N LEU A 245 -12.36 -25.18 -1.20
CA LEU A 245 -12.97 -24.12 -0.37
C LEU A 245 -11.92 -23.09 0.08
N GLY A 246 -10.74 -23.54 0.51
CA GLY A 246 -9.63 -22.66 0.86
C GLY A 246 -9.19 -21.75 -0.31
N LYS A 247 -9.21 -22.26 -1.55
CA LYS A 247 -8.97 -21.44 -2.75
C LYS A 247 -10.07 -20.39 -2.96
N GLN A 248 -11.34 -20.73 -2.68
CA GLN A 248 -12.44 -19.76 -2.80
C GLN A 248 -12.32 -18.63 -1.76
N VAL A 249 -12.00 -18.97 -0.51
CA VAL A 249 -11.72 -17.98 0.55
C VAL A 249 -10.55 -17.07 0.14
N ALA A 250 -9.45 -17.65 -0.37
CA ALA A 250 -8.28 -16.87 -0.83
C ALA A 250 -8.63 -15.92 -1.99
N LYS A 251 -9.44 -16.37 -2.96
CA LYS A 251 -9.91 -15.53 -4.07
C LYS A 251 -10.80 -14.38 -3.58
N LEU A 252 -11.64 -14.63 -2.58
CA LEU A 252 -12.49 -13.60 -2.00
C LEU A 252 -11.66 -12.51 -1.30
N HIS A 253 -10.67 -12.91 -0.49
CA HIS A 253 -9.72 -11.97 0.11
C HIS A 253 -8.96 -11.15 -0.96
N GLU A 254 -8.57 -11.78 -2.05
CA GLU A 254 -7.88 -11.11 -3.15
C GLU A 254 -8.78 -10.08 -3.84
N ARG A 255 -10.05 -10.44 -4.12
CA ARG A 255 -11.05 -9.52 -4.67
C ARG A 255 -11.25 -8.30 -3.77
N ILE A 256 -11.45 -8.50 -2.45
CA ILE A 256 -11.55 -7.40 -1.47
C ILE A 256 -10.31 -6.51 -1.53
N GLY A 257 -9.12 -7.12 -1.59
CA GLY A 257 -7.86 -6.37 -1.70
C GLY A 257 -7.74 -5.56 -2.99
N HIS A 258 -8.27 -6.06 -4.10
CA HIS A 258 -8.30 -5.35 -5.38
C HIS A 258 -9.29 -4.18 -5.35
N LEU A 259 -10.52 -4.39 -4.89
CA LEU A 259 -11.54 -3.34 -4.77
C LEU A 259 -11.05 -2.18 -3.87
N ARG A 260 -10.46 -2.52 -2.71
CA ARG A 260 -9.85 -1.51 -1.83
C ARG A 260 -8.75 -0.72 -2.53
N ARG A 261 -7.82 -1.40 -3.20
CA ARG A 261 -6.72 -0.74 -3.90
C ARG A 261 -7.23 0.15 -5.02
N GLU A 262 -8.21 -0.28 -5.77
CA GLU A 262 -8.83 0.49 -6.84
C GLU A 262 -9.46 1.78 -6.30
N PHE A 263 -10.30 1.67 -5.28
CA PHE A 263 -10.89 2.82 -4.59
C PHE A 263 -9.83 3.82 -4.11
N LEU A 264 -8.79 3.32 -3.41
CA LEU A 264 -7.71 4.17 -2.91
C LEU A 264 -6.93 4.83 -4.06
N HIS A 265 -6.66 4.11 -5.14
CA HIS A 265 -5.99 4.68 -6.31
C HIS A 265 -6.81 5.78 -6.97
N GLN A 266 -8.10 5.56 -7.18
CA GLN A 266 -9.00 6.56 -7.79
C GLN A 266 -9.11 7.80 -6.90
N THR A 267 -9.42 7.62 -5.62
CA THR A 267 -9.61 8.70 -4.66
C THR A 267 -8.35 9.54 -4.48
N THR A 268 -7.21 8.89 -4.20
CA THR A 268 -5.95 9.62 -4.01
C THR A 268 -5.46 10.28 -5.30
N THR A 269 -5.75 9.72 -6.48
CA THR A 269 -5.41 10.37 -7.75
C THR A 269 -6.25 11.62 -7.98
N ARG A 270 -7.56 11.55 -7.67
CA ARG A 270 -8.45 12.72 -7.76
C ARG A 270 -7.95 13.84 -6.86
N LEU A 271 -7.65 13.54 -5.59
CA LEU A 271 -7.18 14.52 -4.62
C LEU A 271 -5.87 15.22 -5.05
N VAL A 272 -4.84 14.45 -5.44
CA VAL A 272 -3.57 15.06 -5.84
C VAL A 272 -3.67 15.84 -7.17
N LYS A 273 -4.68 15.56 -7.99
CA LYS A 273 -4.90 16.33 -9.22
C LYS A 273 -5.62 17.66 -8.95
N SER A 274 -6.58 17.69 -8.03
CA SER A 274 -7.35 18.89 -7.73
C SER A 274 -6.67 19.84 -6.76
N CYS A 275 -5.75 19.34 -5.91
CA CYS A 275 -5.21 20.12 -4.81
C CYS A 275 -3.76 20.55 -4.99
N ALA A 276 -3.47 21.82 -4.68
CA ALA A 276 -2.10 22.31 -4.48
C ALA A 276 -1.55 21.91 -3.11
N VAL A 277 -2.42 21.87 -2.09
CA VAL A 277 -2.08 21.48 -0.72
C VAL A 277 -3.11 20.48 -0.21
N ILE A 278 -2.63 19.36 0.33
CA ILE A 278 -3.44 18.41 1.08
C ILE A 278 -2.86 18.34 2.49
N ALA A 279 -3.64 18.75 3.48
CA ALA A 279 -3.28 18.69 4.89
C ALA A 279 -4.03 17.55 5.58
N THR A 280 -3.35 16.72 6.36
CA THR A 280 -3.92 15.60 7.08
C THR A 280 -3.19 15.35 8.39
N GLU A 281 -3.75 14.55 9.29
CA GLU A 281 -3.11 14.15 10.52
C GLU A 281 -2.21 12.91 10.37
N GLU A 282 -1.24 12.75 11.29
CA GLU A 282 -0.42 11.54 11.39
C GLU A 282 -1.25 10.37 11.92
N LEU A 283 -1.49 9.35 11.09
CA LEU A 283 -2.21 8.14 11.47
C LEU A 283 -1.25 6.99 11.83
N ARG A 284 -1.12 6.69 13.12
CA ARG A 284 -0.31 5.56 13.62
C ARG A 284 -1.10 4.26 13.61
N THR A 285 -1.47 3.79 12.43
CA THR A 285 -2.37 2.63 12.25
C THR A 285 -1.87 1.34 12.92
N GLN A 286 -0.57 1.14 13.09
CA GLN A 286 -0.02 0.01 13.86
C GLN A 286 -0.46 0.06 15.32
N ASN A 287 -0.39 1.23 15.95
CA ASN A 287 -0.83 1.41 17.33
C ASN A 287 -2.36 1.33 17.42
N MET A 288 -3.08 1.92 16.48
CA MET A 288 -4.54 1.87 16.42
C MET A 288 -5.07 0.43 16.28
N SER A 289 -4.34 -0.45 15.57
CA SER A 289 -4.74 -1.84 15.32
C SER A 289 -4.07 -2.86 16.25
N ARG A 290 -3.44 -2.44 17.36
CA ARG A 290 -2.86 -3.36 18.35
C ARG A 290 -3.94 -4.29 18.93
N SER A 291 -3.53 -5.54 19.19
CA SER A 291 -4.41 -6.52 19.84
C SER A 291 -4.69 -6.13 21.28
N ALA A 292 -5.92 -6.33 21.73
CA ALA A 292 -6.32 -6.15 23.13
C ALA A 292 -6.35 -7.48 23.93
N LYS A 293 -5.73 -8.56 23.41
CA LYS A 293 -5.78 -9.88 24.08
C LYS A 293 -5.10 -9.91 25.43
N GLY A 294 -4.10 -9.06 25.66
CA GLY A 294 -3.27 -9.11 26.87
C GLY A 294 -2.35 -10.34 26.88
N THR A 295 -1.88 -10.71 28.06
CA THR A 295 -1.09 -11.91 28.35
C THR A 295 -1.93 -12.90 29.14
N LEU A 296 -1.37 -14.07 29.48
CA LEU A 296 -2.04 -15.04 30.37
C LEU A 296 -2.25 -14.47 31.78
N ASP A 297 -1.26 -13.74 32.28
CA ASP A 297 -1.30 -13.13 33.63
C ASP A 297 -2.16 -11.86 33.67
N GLN A 298 -2.28 -11.15 32.57
CA GLN A 298 -3.08 -9.95 32.43
C GLN A 298 -3.96 -10.03 31.19
N PRO A 299 -5.09 -10.74 31.25
CA PRO A 299 -5.99 -10.92 30.13
C PRO A 299 -6.62 -9.57 29.73
N GLY A 300 -6.71 -9.36 28.41
CA GLY A 300 -7.24 -8.11 27.88
C GLY A 300 -8.76 -7.99 28.02
N ARG A 301 -9.24 -6.75 28.05
CA ARG A 301 -10.68 -6.44 28.11
C ARG A 301 -11.22 -6.05 26.73
N MET A 302 -12.52 -6.24 26.50
CA MET A 302 -13.24 -5.87 25.26
C MET A 302 -12.57 -6.38 23.97
N VAL A 303 -11.97 -7.57 24.00
CA VAL A 303 -11.16 -8.14 22.92
C VAL A 303 -11.96 -8.29 21.62
N LYS A 304 -13.24 -8.70 21.70
CA LYS A 304 -14.12 -8.85 20.52
C LYS A 304 -14.40 -7.49 19.84
N GLN A 305 -14.74 -6.47 20.64
CA GLN A 305 -15.01 -5.12 20.16
C GLN A 305 -13.76 -4.54 19.49
N LYS A 306 -12.60 -4.67 20.17
CA LYS A 306 -11.32 -4.20 19.62
C LYS A 306 -10.93 -4.94 18.33
N ALA A 307 -11.18 -6.25 18.25
CA ALA A 307 -10.95 -7.02 17.03
C ALA A 307 -11.86 -6.56 15.89
N GLY A 308 -13.11 -6.20 16.17
CA GLY A 308 -14.04 -5.58 15.23
C GLY A 308 -13.50 -4.24 14.71
N LEU A 309 -13.13 -3.33 15.62
CA LEU A 309 -12.54 -2.04 15.28
C LEU A 309 -11.26 -2.19 14.43
N ASN A 310 -10.36 -3.09 14.82
CA ASN A 310 -9.12 -3.36 14.07
C ASN A 310 -9.42 -3.81 12.64
N ARG A 311 -10.47 -4.62 12.45
CA ARG A 311 -10.90 -5.06 11.12
C ARG A 311 -11.37 -3.89 10.26
N GLU A 312 -12.16 -2.97 10.83
CA GLU A 312 -12.62 -1.76 10.11
C GLU A 312 -11.44 -0.84 9.76
N ILE A 313 -10.52 -0.58 10.69
CA ILE A 313 -9.29 0.22 10.45
C ILE A 313 -8.46 -0.38 9.30
N LEU A 314 -8.23 -1.69 9.34
CA LEU A 314 -7.46 -2.37 8.30
C LEU A 314 -8.23 -2.46 6.97
N SER A 315 -9.57 -2.51 7.02
CA SER A 315 -10.44 -2.49 5.84
C SER A 315 -10.42 -1.16 5.14
N ALA A 316 -10.45 -0.05 5.87
CA ALA A 316 -10.40 1.30 5.31
C ALA A 316 -9.09 1.61 4.57
N GLY A 317 -7.99 0.93 4.94
CA GLY A 317 -6.71 1.04 4.23
C GLY A 317 -6.01 2.39 4.37
N LEU A 318 -6.22 3.10 5.48
CA LEU A 318 -5.75 4.47 5.70
C LEU A 318 -4.24 4.63 5.51
N SER A 319 -3.40 3.74 6.07
CA SER A 319 -1.94 3.76 5.80
C SER A 319 -1.59 3.65 4.33
N MET A 320 -2.34 2.84 3.58
CA MET A 320 -2.11 2.69 2.14
C MET A 320 -2.49 3.96 1.40
N ALA A 321 -3.57 4.65 1.83
CA ALA A 321 -3.97 5.95 1.30
C ALA A 321 -2.88 7.00 1.51
N HIS A 322 -2.36 7.14 2.72
CA HIS A 322 -1.25 8.06 3.03
C HIS A 322 -0.01 7.79 2.17
N HIS A 323 0.36 6.51 2.04
CA HIS A 323 1.48 6.15 1.17
C HIS A 323 1.22 6.49 -0.31
N MET A 324 -0.02 6.29 -0.79
CA MET A 324 -0.40 6.64 -2.15
C MET A 324 -0.44 8.16 -2.37
N LEU A 325 -0.92 8.92 -1.41
CA LEU A 325 -0.88 10.38 -1.45
C LEU A 325 0.56 10.88 -1.53
N ALA A 326 1.45 10.38 -0.68
CA ALA A 326 2.84 10.83 -0.62
C ALA A 326 3.55 10.71 -1.98
N TYR A 327 3.57 9.52 -2.61
CA TYR A 327 4.27 9.36 -3.88
C TYR A 327 3.56 10.04 -5.07
N LYS A 328 2.22 10.07 -5.07
CA LYS A 328 1.46 10.72 -6.15
C LYS A 328 1.55 12.24 -6.07
N ALA A 329 1.64 12.80 -4.88
CA ALA A 329 1.81 14.22 -4.67
C ALA A 329 3.13 14.71 -5.25
N VAL A 330 4.22 13.97 -5.04
CA VAL A 330 5.51 14.25 -5.68
C VAL A 330 5.37 14.28 -7.21
N GLU A 331 4.64 13.30 -7.80
CA GLU A 331 4.40 13.26 -9.25
C GLU A 331 3.53 14.43 -9.75
N ALA A 332 2.61 14.92 -8.91
CA ALA A 332 1.65 15.97 -9.30
C ALA A 332 2.12 17.39 -8.98
N GLY A 333 3.19 17.55 -8.22
CA GLY A 333 3.61 18.86 -7.67
C GLY A 333 2.66 19.36 -6.58
N THR A 334 1.96 18.45 -5.88
CA THR A 334 1.07 18.74 -4.75
C THR A 334 1.87 18.68 -3.45
N ARG A 335 1.66 19.64 -2.56
CA ARG A 335 2.24 19.58 -1.21
C ARG A 335 1.34 18.77 -0.28
N VAL A 336 1.87 17.70 0.32
CA VAL A 336 1.18 16.97 1.40
C VAL A 336 1.79 17.40 2.73
N HIS A 337 0.96 17.98 3.60
CA HIS A 337 1.31 18.31 4.98
C HIS A 337 0.71 17.28 5.93
N VAL A 338 1.53 16.74 6.83
CA VAL A 338 1.10 15.77 7.83
C VAL A 338 1.32 16.36 9.22
N SER A 339 0.23 16.77 9.85
CA SER A 339 0.25 17.38 11.18
C SER A 339 0.52 16.35 12.29
N ASN A 340 1.26 16.77 13.32
CA ASN A 340 1.48 15.94 14.50
C ASN A 340 0.21 15.88 15.37
N THR A 341 -0.52 14.77 15.30
CA THR A 341 -1.80 14.58 15.99
C THR A 341 -1.73 14.78 17.50
N ARG A 342 -0.61 14.42 18.14
CA ARG A 342 -0.47 14.53 19.62
C ARG A 342 -0.31 15.97 20.07
N GLN A 343 0.38 16.80 19.31
CA GLN A 343 0.61 18.21 19.61
C GLN A 343 -0.56 19.07 19.17
N LEU A 344 -1.05 18.85 17.96
CA LEU A 344 -2.12 19.64 17.38
C LEU A 344 -3.49 19.34 17.98
N LYS A 345 -3.79 18.06 18.31
CA LYS A 345 -5.08 17.58 18.82
C LYS A 345 -6.27 18.04 17.95
N PRO A 346 -6.29 17.77 16.62
CA PRO A 346 -7.23 18.41 15.71
C PRO A 346 -8.69 18.13 16.05
N SER A 347 -9.01 16.95 16.57
CA SER A 347 -10.38 16.60 17.00
C SER A 347 -10.89 17.36 18.22
N GLN A 348 -10.00 17.97 19.00
CA GLN A 348 -10.33 18.76 20.19
C GLN A 348 -10.11 20.27 19.99
N ARG A 349 -9.28 20.68 19.05
CA ARG A 349 -8.97 22.07 18.79
C ARG A 349 -10.09 22.74 17.99
N CYS A 350 -10.38 23.98 18.32
CA CYS A 350 -11.33 24.81 17.56
C CYS A 350 -10.65 25.43 16.34
N ALA A 351 -11.23 25.30 15.17
CA ALA A 351 -10.70 25.90 13.94
C ALA A 351 -10.82 27.43 13.92
N ALA A 352 -11.76 28.01 14.67
CA ALA A 352 -11.99 29.46 14.71
C ALA A 352 -11.09 30.21 15.69
N CYS A 353 -10.97 29.73 16.95
CA CYS A 353 -10.22 30.44 17.99
C CYS A 353 -8.92 29.73 18.42
N TRP A 354 -8.68 28.52 17.92
CA TRP A 354 -7.49 27.70 18.18
C TRP A 354 -7.42 27.10 19.60
N GLU A 355 -8.42 27.36 20.47
CA GLU A 355 -8.49 26.81 21.82
C GLU A 355 -8.83 25.31 21.81
N ILE A 356 -8.38 24.61 22.87
CA ILE A 356 -8.65 23.18 23.03
C ILE A 356 -9.96 23.01 23.79
N VAL A 357 -10.92 22.34 23.19
CA VAL A 357 -12.21 21.97 23.78
C VAL A 357 -12.26 20.46 23.94
N PRO A 358 -12.10 19.92 25.18
CA PRO A 358 -12.18 18.47 25.40
C PRO A 358 -13.51 17.89 24.95
N LYS A 359 -13.47 16.74 24.28
CA LYS A 359 -14.65 16.04 23.77
C LYS A 359 -14.55 14.55 23.98
N THR A 360 -15.70 13.91 24.19
CA THR A 360 -15.81 12.45 24.16
C THR A 360 -15.89 11.93 22.74
N LEU A 361 -15.64 10.63 22.54
CA LEU A 361 -15.75 9.98 21.23
C LEU A 361 -17.20 9.96 20.71
N ALA A 362 -18.20 10.05 21.60
CA ALA A 362 -19.61 10.08 21.24
C ALA A 362 -20.05 11.42 20.65
N GLN A 363 -19.39 12.51 21.01
CA GLN A 363 -19.73 13.86 20.53
C GLN A 363 -19.29 14.02 19.08
N ARG A 364 -20.27 14.21 18.19
CA ARG A 364 -20.06 14.36 16.74
C ARG A 364 -20.10 15.81 16.27
N VAL A 365 -20.56 16.72 17.11
CA VAL A 365 -20.60 18.15 16.85
C VAL A 365 -19.52 18.82 17.69
N HIS A 366 -18.76 19.70 17.08
CA HIS A 366 -17.86 20.62 17.76
C HIS A 366 -18.67 21.86 18.14
N VAL A 367 -18.76 22.13 19.44
CA VAL A 367 -19.27 23.39 19.97
C VAL A 367 -18.17 23.98 20.81
N CYS A 368 -17.65 25.13 20.43
CA CYS A 368 -16.57 25.79 21.13
C CYS A 368 -17.11 26.60 22.32
N THR A 369 -16.69 26.27 23.53
CA THR A 369 -17.06 27.01 24.77
C THR A 369 -16.42 28.39 24.89
N HIS A 370 -15.35 28.66 24.07
CA HIS A 370 -14.63 29.93 24.13
C HIS A 370 -15.14 30.97 23.13
N CYS A 371 -15.52 30.55 21.91
CA CYS A 371 -15.91 31.47 20.83
C CYS A 371 -17.28 31.17 20.19
N GLY A 372 -18.00 30.17 20.69
CA GLY A 372 -19.31 29.77 20.14
C GLY A 372 -19.29 29.09 18.79
N HIS A 373 -18.11 28.85 18.17
CA HIS A 373 -18.03 28.19 16.86
C HIS A 373 -18.62 26.78 16.91
N THR A 374 -19.51 26.49 15.96
CA THR A 374 -20.17 25.19 15.83
C THR A 374 -19.92 24.60 14.44
N ALA A 375 -19.48 23.32 14.39
CA ALA A 375 -19.24 22.59 13.15
C ALA A 375 -19.33 21.08 13.40
N GLN A 376 -19.45 20.28 12.35
CA GLN A 376 -19.21 18.85 12.48
C GLN A 376 -17.78 18.61 13.01
N ARG A 377 -17.62 17.66 13.92
CA ARG A 377 -16.32 17.41 14.59
C ARG A 377 -15.21 17.07 13.58
N ASP A 378 -15.50 16.20 12.61
CA ASP A 378 -14.53 15.71 11.64
C ASP A 378 -14.22 16.81 10.60
N GLN A 379 -15.20 17.66 10.24
CA GLN A 379 -15.00 18.87 9.43
C GLN A 379 -14.13 19.90 10.17
N ASN A 380 -14.41 20.16 11.45
CA ASN A 380 -13.57 21.05 12.27
C ASN A 380 -12.13 20.52 12.36
N SER A 381 -11.96 19.19 12.53
CA SER A 381 -10.64 18.55 12.53
C SER A 381 -9.89 18.77 11.21
N ALA A 382 -10.56 18.58 10.08
CA ALA A 382 -10.01 18.85 8.75
C ALA A 382 -9.62 20.32 8.57
N SER A 383 -10.42 21.26 9.07
CA SER A 383 -10.10 22.69 9.04
C SER A 383 -8.87 23.02 9.89
N VAL A 384 -8.73 22.40 11.07
CA VAL A 384 -7.57 22.59 11.96
C VAL A 384 -6.26 22.13 11.29
N VAL A 385 -6.24 20.96 10.64
CA VAL A 385 -5.02 20.51 9.96
C VAL A 385 -4.68 21.36 8.73
N LEU A 386 -5.69 21.93 8.06
CA LEU A 386 -5.46 22.86 6.96
C LEU A 386 -4.84 24.17 7.43
N ILE A 387 -5.33 24.73 8.53
CA ILE A 387 -4.75 25.93 9.15
C ILE A 387 -3.30 25.68 9.58
N ASP A 388 -3.02 24.54 10.20
CA ASP A 388 -1.66 24.13 10.58
C ASP A 388 -0.72 24.06 9.36
N ALA A 389 -1.21 23.56 8.22
CA ALA A 389 -0.43 23.51 6.98
C ALA A 389 -0.08 24.89 6.38
N HIS A 390 -0.88 25.92 6.69
CA HIS A 390 -0.65 27.29 6.22
C HIS A 390 0.16 28.14 7.20
N THR A 391 0.42 27.64 8.41
CA THR A 391 1.18 28.33 9.47
C THR A 391 2.43 27.51 9.83
N PRO A 392 3.40 27.31 8.92
CA PRO A 392 4.57 26.52 9.20
C PRO A 392 5.46 27.24 10.22
N GLY A 393 5.85 26.52 11.29
CA GLY A 393 6.84 26.98 12.27
C GLY A 393 6.27 27.66 13.51
N THR A 394 4.96 27.84 13.61
CA THR A 394 4.36 28.16 14.89
C THR A 394 4.17 26.84 15.65
N GLY A 395 5.11 26.51 16.52
CA GLY A 395 4.81 25.55 17.56
C GLY A 395 3.44 25.92 18.15
N VAL A 396 2.68 24.94 18.62
CA VAL A 396 1.27 24.97 19.06
C VAL A 396 0.80 26.23 19.85
N ALA A 397 1.70 27.15 20.13
CA ALA A 397 1.50 28.33 20.95
C ALA A 397 1.10 29.63 20.19
N ALA A 398 1.25 29.71 18.89
CA ALA A 398 0.94 30.97 18.18
C ALA A 398 -0.46 30.88 17.52
N ARG A 399 -1.30 31.85 17.86
CA ARG A 399 -2.64 32.03 17.29
C ARG A 399 -2.51 32.41 15.80
N PRO A 400 -2.94 31.60 14.83
CA PRO A 400 -2.95 32.02 13.44
C PRO A 400 -3.94 33.20 13.28
N LYS A 401 -3.58 34.21 12.46
CA LYS A 401 -4.54 35.25 12.09
C LYS A 401 -5.73 34.59 11.39
N PRO A 402 -6.97 34.95 11.72
CA PRO A 402 -8.15 34.41 11.04
C PRO A 402 -8.02 34.61 9.52
N LEU A 403 -8.19 33.57 8.75
CA LEU A 403 -8.35 33.69 7.29
C LEU A 403 -9.52 34.66 7.05
N ALA A 404 -9.24 35.81 6.38
CA ALA A 404 -10.24 36.77 6.06
C ALA A 404 -11.40 36.06 5.32
N ARG A 405 -12.59 36.09 5.90
CA ARG A 405 -13.80 35.59 5.25
C ARG A 405 -13.92 36.32 3.92
N GLN A 406 -13.77 35.63 2.81
CA GLN A 406 -14.22 36.13 1.53
C GLN A 406 -15.73 36.36 1.66
N ARG A 407 -16.13 37.61 1.85
CA ARG A 407 -17.53 38.01 1.78
C ARG A 407 -18.02 37.61 0.38
N ALA A 408 -18.97 36.65 0.36
CA ALA A 408 -19.74 36.42 -0.82
C ALA A 408 -20.38 37.77 -1.23
N LYS A 409 -19.99 38.29 -2.39
CA LYS A 409 -20.65 39.46 -2.99
C LYS A 409 -22.10 39.03 -3.25
N SER A 410 -23.02 39.49 -2.40
CA SER A 410 -24.46 39.44 -2.70
C SER A 410 -24.69 40.28 -3.93
N LYS A 411 -25.07 39.64 -5.04
CA LYS A 411 -25.63 40.35 -6.18
C LYS A 411 -26.92 41.01 -5.70
N SER A 412 -26.90 42.34 -5.59
CA SER A 412 -28.14 43.12 -5.42
C SER A 412 -28.98 42.92 -6.68
N VAL A 413 -30.09 42.27 -6.51
CA VAL A 413 -31.18 42.23 -7.52
C VAL A 413 -31.86 43.61 -7.48
N THR A 414 -31.53 44.44 -8.41
CA THR A 414 -32.30 45.66 -8.71
C THR A 414 -33.67 45.23 -9.24
N ARG A 415 -34.72 45.45 -8.44
CA ARG A 415 -36.11 45.39 -8.89
C ARG A 415 -36.35 46.58 -9.83
N GLU A 416 -36.55 46.30 -11.10
CA GLU A 416 -37.18 47.25 -12.02
C GLU A 416 -38.68 47.34 -11.68
N THR A 417 -39.15 48.57 -11.42
CA THR A 417 -40.56 48.93 -11.30
C THR A 417 -41.14 49.07 -12.68
N PRO A 418 -42.33 48.55 -12.97
CA PRO A 418 -42.96 48.72 -14.26
C PRO A 418 -43.48 50.18 -14.41
N ALA A 419 -43.17 50.80 -15.54
CA ALA A 419 -43.68 52.10 -15.94
C ALA A 419 -45.18 52.01 -16.22
N THR A 420 -45.92 52.90 -15.58
CA THR A 420 -47.33 53.18 -15.87
C THR A 420 -47.48 53.86 -17.19
N ALA A 421 -48.21 53.25 -18.11
CA ALA A 421 -48.68 53.91 -19.33
C ALA A 421 -49.81 54.86 -18.98
N SER A 422 -49.64 56.15 -19.23
CA SER A 422 -50.67 57.13 -19.29
C SER A 422 -51.30 57.16 -20.72
N HIS A 423 -52.60 56.85 -20.81
CA HIS A 423 -53.39 57.26 -21.91
C HIS A 423 -53.67 58.78 -21.77
N ASP A 424 -53.50 59.51 -22.84
CA ASP A 424 -54.35 60.66 -23.18
C ASP A 424 -54.26 60.98 -24.66
N ALA A 425 -55.54 61.11 -25.24
CA ALA A 425 -56.02 61.68 -26.48
C ALA A 425 -55.55 61.15 -27.84
#